data_b4ac3bbf73ced1496945b8ea58f09ec2
#
_entry.id   b4ac3bbf73ced1496945b8ea58f09ec2
#
_cell.length_a   1.000
_cell.length_b   1.000
_cell.length_c   1.000
_cell.angle_alpha   90.00
_cell.angle_beta   90.00
_cell.angle_gamma   90.00
#
_symmetry.space_group_name_H-M   'P 1'
#
loop_
_entity.id
_entity.type
_entity.pdbx_description
1 polymer ?
#
loop_
_entity_poly.entity_id
_entity_poly.type
_entity_poly.pdbx_seq_one_letter_code
_entity_poly.pdbx_strand_id
1 'polypeptide(L)'
;MEYRYYLKAMPCKVCLRNEERRLVMKKQIDYGSYASYKETVKGLTENLKSLLGLSEEIALVNTAESIRETLEKTAEEHFEVAIVGEFKRGKSTLINAMLGQEVLPADVLPATATLNRVTYSEEPYVQVEYKNGKSERVDINKLEDYVTKLTAESEERAETVKEATVYYDTEFCKNNVDIIDTPGLNDDDQMTNVTLSILPKIDAAVFVISANSPFSQFEKEFLEKKMLTSDVGRIIFVVNCFGTFSQADENKIVETVRGRIGKYVMEKAKKVMGEDSREFAVYKRKIGTPRVIGVYAKQALNAKETGDKEALEKSNFPEFEKALETMLTKERGVIALQILANKITNSGTEILRSVVMQENALMMANDEFMEKYDEAIKEIGEIRNKKRQEFVKINDAANQVFNDLQPVLDSYWTNIEQTAME
;
A
#
# COMPACT_ATOMS: atom_id res chain seq x y z
N MET A 1 -31.95 -36.78 -13.23
CA MET A 1 -32.96 -35.86 -13.79
C MET A 1 -33.54 -34.85 -12.80
N GLU A 2 -33.25 -34.96 -11.53
CA GLU A 2 -33.79 -34.05 -10.48
C GLU A 2 -32.98 -32.75 -10.24
N TYR A 3 -31.73 -32.68 -10.65
CA TYR A 3 -30.89 -31.48 -10.47
C TYR A 3 -31.25 -30.31 -11.42
N ARG A 4 -31.99 -30.55 -12.49
CA ARG A 4 -32.41 -29.50 -13.44
C ARG A 4 -33.51 -28.57 -12.91
N TYR A 5 -34.19 -28.93 -11.83
CA TYR A 5 -35.29 -28.15 -11.25
C TYR A 5 -34.79 -27.10 -10.21
N TYR A 6 -33.66 -27.33 -9.55
CA TYR A 6 -33.13 -26.43 -8.54
C TYR A 6 -32.48 -25.17 -9.14
N LEU A 7 -31.90 -25.25 -10.35
CA LEU A 7 -31.27 -24.12 -11.03
C LEU A 7 -32.28 -23.14 -11.67
N LYS A 8 -33.54 -23.52 -11.83
CA LYS A 8 -34.60 -22.66 -12.37
C LYS A 8 -35.31 -21.79 -11.31
N ALA A 9 -35.12 -22.07 -10.03
CA ALA A 9 -35.85 -21.42 -8.93
C ALA A 9 -35.05 -20.38 -8.14
N MET A 10 -33.76 -20.17 -8.43
CA MET A 10 -33.04 -19.04 -7.87
C MET A 10 -33.24 -17.82 -8.77
N PRO A 11 -34.00 -16.79 -8.34
CA PRO A 11 -33.98 -15.51 -9.02
C PRO A 11 -32.60 -14.96 -8.82
N CYS A 12 -31.82 -14.86 -9.90
CA CYS A 12 -30.53 -14.17 -9.90
C CYS A 12 -30.75 -12.69 -9.57
N LYS A 13 -30.87 -12.35 -8.28
CA LYS A 13 -30.94 -10.97 -7.79
C LYS A 13 -29.65 -10.19 -8.08
N VAL A 14 -28.60 -10.86 -8.54
CA VAL A 14 -27.31 -10.27 -8.93
C VAL A 14 -27.33 -9.77 -10.38
N CYS A 15 -28.26 -10.24 -11.23
CA CYS A 15 -28.49 -9.67 -12.56
C CYS A 15 -29.37 -8.42 -12.50
N LEU A 16 -28.86 -7.35 -11.90
CA LEU A 16 -29.41 -6.02 -12.12
C LEU A 16 -29.37 -5.73 -13.63
N ARG A 17 -30.53 -5.39 -14.21
CA ARG A 17 -30.64 -5.02 -15.62
C ARG A 17 -29.69 -3.87 -15.94
N ASN A 18 -29.11 -3.87 -17.11
CA ASN A 18 -28.11 -2.87 -17.55
C ASN A 18 -28.59 -1.41 -17.40
N GLU A 19 -29.89 -1.15 -17.34
CA GLU A 19 -30.45 0.18 -17.11
C GLU A 19 -30.37 0.63 -15.64
N GLU A 20 -30.59 -0.24 -14.67
CA GLU A 20 -30.42 0.08 -13.24
C GLU A 20 -28.93 0.33 -12.90
N ARG A 21 -28.03 -0.42 -13.57
CA ARG A 21 -26.57 -0.19 -13.47
C ARG A 21 -26.15 1.18 -14.02
N ARG A 22 -26.79 1.69 -15.07
CA ARG A 22 -26.55 3.03 -15.61
C ARG A 22 -27.10 4.14 -14.69
N LEU A 23 -28.18 3.90 -13.96
CA LEU A 23 -28.76 4.88 -13.02
C LEU A 23 -27.89 5.06 -11.77
N VAL A 24 -27.32 3.98 -11.22
CA VAL A 24 -26.41 4.06 -10.05
C VAL A 24 -25.10 4.76 -10.40
N MET A 25 -24.60 4.66 -11.64
CA MET A 25 -23.36 5.32 -12.06
C MET A 25 -23.51 6.76 -12.55
N LYS A 26 -24.70 7.22 -12.90
CA LYS A 26 -24.96 8.60 -13.37
C LYS A 26 -25.45 9.59 -12.33
N LYS A 27 -25.90 9.14 -11.18
CA LYS A 27 -26.08 10.04 -10.05
C LYS A 27 -24.68 10.38 -9.52
N GLN A 28 -24.26 11.60 -9.77
CA GLN A 28 -23.32 12.29 -8.88
C GLN A 28 -23.93 12.12 -7.50
N ILE A 29 -23.36 11.23 -6.67
CA ILE A 29 -23.89 10.96 -5.33
C ILE A 29 -23.69 12.25 -4.58
N ASP A 30 -24.72 13.03 -4.46
CA ASP A 30 -24.78 14.20 -3.60
C ASP A 30 -24.85 13.66 -2.16
N TYR A 31 -23.71 13.60 -1.49
CA TYR A 31 -23.59 13.18 -0.09
C TYR A 31 -24.18 14.25 0.84
N GLY A 32 -25.34 14.79 0.50
CA GLY A 32 -25.98 15.92 1.14
C GLY A 32 -26.35 15.74 2.61
N SER A 33 -26.20 14.54 3.18
CA SER A 33 -26.35 14.34 4.62
C SER A 33 -25.58 13.12 5.12
N TYR A 34 -25.10 13.19 6.36
CA TYR A 34 -24.49 12.07 7.09
C TYR A 34 -25.43 10.84 7.17
N ALA A 35 -26.73 11.05 7.20
CA ALA A 35 -27.73 10.00 7.19
C ALA A 35 -27.71 9.20 5.87
N SER A 36 -27.61 9.86 4.72
CA SER A 36 -27.48 9.22 3.41
C SER A 36 -26.18 8.41 3.27
N TYR A 37 -25.09 8.92 3.81
CA TYR A 37 -23.82 8.20 3.88
C TYR A 37 -23.97 6.90 4.69
N LYS A 38 -24.52 6.97 5.92
CA LYS A 38 -24.72 5.79 6.77
C LYS A 38 -25.66 4.75 6.15
N GLU A 39 -26.72 5.18 5.48
CA GLU A 39 -27.62 4.28 4.78
C GLU A 39 -26.91 3.56 3.61
N THR A 40 -26.07 4.28 2.86
CA THR A 40 -25.26 3.70 1.78
C THR A 40 -24.25 2.70 2.32
N VAL A 41 -23.52 3.03 3.39
CA VAL A 41 -22.59 2.10 4.07
C VAL A 41 -23.32 0.85 4.51
N LYS A 42 -24.48 0.99 5.15
CA LYS A 42 -25.30 -0.15 5.59
C LYS A 42 -25.69 -1.07 4.42
N GLY A 43 -26.17 -0.52 3.32
CA GLY A 43 -26.55 -1.30 2.14
C GLY A 43 -25.36 -2.03 1.51
N LEU A 44 -24.19 -1.39 1.41
CA LEU A 44 -22.97 -2.03 0.91
C LEU A 44 -22.48 -3.13 1.87
N THR A 45 -22.56 -2.90 3.17
CA THR A 45 -22.19 -3.88 4.21
C THR A 45 -23.10 -5.13 4.15
N GLU A 46 -24.41 -4.96 3.95
CA GLU A 46 -25.36 -6.07 3.77
C GLU A 46 -25.03 -6.89 2.52
N ASN A 47 -24.67 -6.24 1.40
CA ASN A 47 -24.21 -6.92 0.20
C ASN A 47 -22.92 -7.72 0.44
N LEU A 48 -21.95 -7.16 1.16
CA LEU A 48 -20.71 -7.87 1.52
C LEU A 48 -21.00 -9.09 2.40
N LYS A 49 -21.90 -9.00 3.38
CA LYS A 49 -22.32 -10.13 4.20
C LYS A 49 -22.95 -11.25 3.35
N SER A 50 -23.72 -10.88 2.35
CA SER A 50 -24.29 -11.87 1.41
C SER A 50 -23.21 -12.57 0.58
N LEU A 51 -22.19 -11.82 0.11
CA LEU A 51 -21.07 -12.39 -0.61
C LEU A 51 -20.16 -13.24 0.30
N LEU A 52 -20.05 -12.89 1.58
CA LEU A 52 -19.34 -13.70 2.58
C LEU A 52 -19.97 -15.09 2.67
N GLY A 53 -21.29 -15.16 2.87
CA GLY A 53 -22.02 -16.45 2.91
C GLY A 53 -21.79 -17.28 1.65
N LEU A 54 -21.89 -16.67 0.47
CA LEU A 54 -21.62 -17.37 -0.80
C LEU A 54 -20.17 -17.86 -0.92
N SER A 55 -19.19 -17.06 -0.48
CA SER A 55 -17.78 -17.47 -0.55
C SER A 55 -17.45 -18.62 0.40
N GLU A 56 -18.14 -18.67 1.55
CA GLU A 56 -18.04 -19.79 2.50
C GLU A 56 -18.67 -21.08 1.93
N GLU A 57 -19.85 -20.98 1.31
CA GLU A 57 -20.53 -22.12 0.68
C GLU A 57 -19.69 -22.79 -0.41
N ILE A 58 -18.94 -22.02 -1.19
CA ILE A 58 -18.08 -22.54 -2.28
C ILE A 58 -16.61 -22.67 -1.87
N ALA A 59 -16.31 -22.59 -0.58
CA ALA A 59 -14.96 -22.78 0.02
C ALA A 59 -13.88 -21.83 -0.53
N LEU A 60 -14.23 -20.59 -0.87
CA LEU A 60 -13.28 -19.54 -1.22
C LEU A 60 -12.71 -18.85 0.05
N VAL A 61 -11.82 -19.56 0.75
CA VAL A 61 -11.32 -19.16 2.07
C VAL A 61 -10.70 -17.75 2.06
N ASN A 62 -9.82 -17.46 1.10
CA ASN A 62 -9.12 -16.16 1.01
C ASN A 62 -10.10 -15.01 0.75
N THR A 63 -11.12 -15.22 -0.10
CA THR A 63 -12.16 -14.22 -0.40
C THR A 63 -13.02 -13.98 0.83
N ALA A 64 -13.43 -15.04 1.54
CA ALA A 64 -14.20 -14.93 2.77
C ALA A 64 -13.44 -14.17 3.87
N GLU A 65 -12.16 -14.48 4.06
CA GLU A 65 -11.30 -13.80 5.04
C GLU A 65 -11.13 -12.31 4.70
N SER A 66 -10.85 -11.99 3.45
CA SER A 66 -10.72 -10.61 2.97
C SER A 66 -12.02 -9.79 3.11
N ILE A 67 -13.19 -10.43 2.96
CA ILE A 67 -14.49 -9.78 3.21
C ILE A 67 -14.68 -9.53 4.72
N ARG A 68 -14.35 -10.50 5.59
CA ARG A 68 -14.44 -10.32 7.06
C ARG A 68 -13.58 -9.17 7.55
N GLU A 69 -12.30 -9.12 7.15
CA GLU A 69 -11.40 -8.00 7.49
C GLU A 69 -12.00 -6.64 7.09
N THR A 70 -12.60 -6.57 5.88
CA THR A 70 -13.24 -5.33 5.41
C THR A 70 -14.48 -4.95 6.22
N LEU A 71 -15.28 -5.93 6.64
CA LEU A 71 -16.46 -5.71 7.48
C LEU A 71 -16.09 -5.25 8.89
N GLU A 72 -15.08 -5.87 9.52
CA GLU A 72 -14.56 -5.50 10.84
C GLU A 72 -14.03 -4.07 10.82
N LYS A 73 -13.15 -3.76 9.89
CA LYS A 73 -12.60 -2.41 9.71
C LYS A 73 -13.67 -1.34 9.51
N THR A 74 -14.71 -1.67 8.72
CA THR A 74 -15.84 -0.75 8.47
C THR A 74 -16.66 -0.51 9.74
N ALA A 75 -16.83 -1.54 10.57
CA ALA A 75 -17.57 -1.43 11.83
C ALA A 75 -16.83 -0.56 12.87
N GLU A 76 -15.51 -0.59 12.87
CA GLU A 76 -14.66 0.22 13.76
C GLU A 76 -14.48 1.67 13.27
N GLU A 77 -14.99 1.99 12.07
CA GLU A 77 -14.77 3.27 11.41
C GLU A 77 -13.27 3.65 11.35
N HIS A 78 -12.41 2.65 11.18
CA HIS A 78 -10.97 2.80 11.15
C HIS A 78 -10.49 3.25 9.77
N PHE A 79 -9.45 4.10 9.71
CA PHE A 79 -8.90 4.61 8.46
C PHE A 79 -7.37 4.60 8.49
N GLU A 80 -6.76 3.89 7.57
CA GLU A 80 -5.32 3.68 7.52
C GLU A 80 -4.69 4.36 6.32
N VAL A 81 -3.67 5.18 6.59
CA VAL A 81 -2.87 5.88 5.59
C VAL A 81 -1.44 5.36 5.63
N ALA A 82 -0.99 4.68 4.60
CA ALA A 82 0.41 4.25 4.52
C ALA A 82 1.29 5.28 3.83
N ILE A 83 2.46 5.51 4.40
CA ILE A 83 3.53 6.28 3.77
C ILE A 83 4.45 5.29 3.06
N VAL A 84 4.42 5.29 1.73
CA VAL A 84 5.13 4.32 0.89
C VAL A 84 6.15 4.99 -0.02
N GLY A 85 7.20 4.28 -0.40
CA GLY A 85 8.25 4.78 -1.29
C GLY A 85 9.53 3.97 -1.13
N GLU A 86 10.46 4.13 -2.07
CA GLU A 86 11.75 3.46 -2.01
C GLU A 86 12.53 3.80 -0.73
N PHE A 87 13.56 3.00 -0.46
CA PHE A 87 14.49 3.26 0.63
C PHE A 87 15.13 4.66 0.51
N LYS A 88 15.37 5.32 1.63
CA LYS A 88 15.97 6.67 1.70
C LYS A 88 15.19 7.78 0.97
N ARG A 89 13.90 7.65 0.78
CA ARG A 89 13.06 8.73 0.26
C ARG A 89 12.58 9.71 1.33
N GLY A 90 12.87 9.44 2.62
CA GLY A 90 12.51 10.30 3.76
C GLY A 90 11.07 10.09 4.25
N LYS A 91 10.57 8.86 4.23
CA LYS A 91 9.24 8.50 4.75
C LYS A 91 9.10 8.81 6.24
N SER A 92 9.98 8.26 7.07
CA SER A 92 9.99 8.49 8.52
C SER A 92 10.22 9.97 8.84
N THR A 93 11.08 10.68 8.08
CA THR A 93 11.27 12.13 8.21
C THR A 93 9.99 12.92 7.91
N LEU A 94 9.22 12.48 6.90
CA LEU A 94 7.92 13.09 6.57
C LEU A 94 6.93 12.93 7.72
N ILE A 95 6.87 11.74 8.32
CA ILE A 95 6.02 11.48 9.48
C ILE A 95 6.49 12.30 10.68
N ASN A 96 7.79 12.32 10.98
CA ASN A 96 8.34 13.13 12.07
C ASN A 96 8.01 14.62 11.88
N ALA A 97 8.06 15.13 10.66
CA ALA A 97 7.63 16.50 10.37
C ALA A 97 6.10 16.69 10.60
N MET A 98 5.27 15.68 10.38
CA MET A 98 3.85 15.73 10.76
C MET A 98 3.68 15.76 12.28
N LEU A 99 4.44 14.96 13.01
CA LEU A 99 4.41 14.90 14.47
C LEU A 99 5.02 16.13 15.14
N GLY A 100 5.88 16.86 14.42
CA GLY A 100 6.57 18.07 14.90
C GLY A 100 7.81 17.80 15.72
N GLN A 101 8.21 16.54 15.87
CA GLN A 101 9.45 16.12 16.53
C GLN A 101 9.94 14.77 16.00
N GLU A 102 11.21 14.45 16.28
CA GLU A 102 11.83 13.19 15.86
C GLU A 102 11.39 12.03 16.78
N VAL A 103 10.38 11.29 16.33
CA VAL A 103 9.77 10.15 17.03
C VAL A 103 10.16 8.83 16.38
N LEU A 104 10.01 8.74 15.06
CA LEU A 104 10.40 7.57 14.30
C LEU A 104 11.87 7.65 13.90
N PRO A 105 12.64 6.56 13.99
CA PRO A 105 14.02 6.57 13.54
C PRO A 105 14.09 6.87 12.03
N ALA A 106 14.91 7.86 11.68
CA ALA A 106 14.99 8.39 10.31
C ALA A 106 16.40 8.25 9.68
N ASP A 107 17.26 7.40 10.23
CA ASP A 107 18.69 7.35 9.91
C ASP A 107 19.07 6.69 8.59
N VAL A 108 20.36 6.85 8.26
CA VAL A 108 21.00 6.51 6.97
C VAL A 108 21.15 4.99 6.75
N LEU A 109 21.08 4.19 7.81
CA LEU A 109 21.15 2.72 7.74
C LEU A 109 19.73 2.13 7.59
N PRO A 110 19.57 0.87 7.16
CA PRO A 110 18.26 0.21 7.06
C PRO A 110 17.59 0.22 8.43
N ALA A 111 16.87 1.31 8.72
CA ALA A 111 16.36 1.55 10.06
C ALA A 111 15.05 0.82 10.30
N THR A 112 14.24 0.60 9.27
CA THR A 112 12.88 0.12 9.45
C THR A 112 12.72 -1.28 8.83
N ALA A 113 12.91 -2.33 9.63
CA ALA A 113 12.63 -3.70 9.22
C ALA A 113 11.18 -4.11 9.52
N THR A 114 10.46 -3.31 10.30
CA THR A 114 9.10 -3.56 10.79
C THR A 114 8.14 -2.46 10.37
N LEU A 115 6.85 -2.74 10.42
CA LEU A 115 5.83 -1.70 10.29
C LEU A 115 5.80 -0.86 11.56
N ASN A 116 5.85 0.47 11.39
CA ASN A 116 5.60 1.39 12.49
C ASN A 116 4.25 2.07 12.24
N ARG A 117 3.33 1.88 13.17
CA ARG A 117 2.01 2.51 13.15
C ARG A 117 2.03 3.70 14.09
N VAL A 118 1.50 4.82 13.68
CA VAL A 118 1.24 5.98 14.55
C VAL A 118 -0.26 6.12 14.71
N THR A 119 -0.73 6.13 15.95
CA THR A 119 -2.13 6.31 16.32
C THR A 119 -2.26 7.37 17.40
N TYR A 120 -3.49 7.85 17.65
CA TYR A 120 -3.75 8.91 18.60
C TYR A 120 -3.71 8.42 20.05
N SER A 121 -3.01 9.15 20.91
CA SER A 121 -3.13 9.10 22.36
C SER A 121 -2.67 10.42 22.98
N GLU A 122 -3.31 10.85 24.06
CA GLU A 122 -2.87 12.00 24.84
C GLU A 122 -1.55 11.72 25.58
N GLU A 123 -1.32 10.46 25.97
CA GLU A 123 -0.07 10.02 26.61
C GLU A 123 0.82 9.30 25.59
N PRO A 124 2.04 9.80 25.32
CA PRO A 124 2.96 9.15 24.39
C PRO A 124 3.53 7.85 24.95
N TYR A 125 3.46 6.76 24.17
CA TYR A 125 4.12 5.48 24.44
C TYR A 125 4.20 4.63 23.18
N VAL A 126 4.92 3.51 23.25
CA VAL A 126 4.98 2.53 22.17
C VAL A 126 4.47 1.18 22.66
N GLN A 127 3.63 0.55 21.87
CA GLN A 127 3.22 -0.85 22.01
C GLN A 127 3.99 -1.68 20.98
N VAL A 128 4.84 -2.58 21.44
CA VAL A 128 5.57 -3.50 20.58
C VAL A 128 4.86 -4.83 20.55
N GLU A 129 4.48 -5.31 19.37
CA GLU A 129 3.91 -6.63 19.14
C GLU A 129 4.97 -7.54 18.52
N TYR A 130 5.20 -8.71 19.14
CA TYR A 130 6.14 -9.71 18.67
C TYR A 130 5.48 -10.77 17.78
N LYS A 131 6.25 -11.40 16.91
CA LYS A 131 5.78 -12.49 16.02
C LYS A 131 5.21 -13.71 16.77
N ASN A 132 5.55 -13.86 18.05
CA ASN A 132 5.03 -14.93 18.93
C ASN A 132 3.70 -14.56 19.61
N GLY A 133 3.10 -13.43 19.28
CA GLY A 133 1.84 -12.93 19.85
C GLY A 133 1.95 -12.25 21.20
N LYS A 134 3.15 -12.09 21.76
CA LYS A 134 3.36 -11.27 22.95
C LYS A 134 3.38 -9.80 22.58
N SER A 135 3.03 -8.95 23.53
CA SER A 135 3.15 -7.51 23.39
C SER A 135 3.69 -6.88 24.68
N GLU A 136 4.40 -5.76 24.54
CA GLU A 136 4.86 -4.97 25.67
C GLU A 136 4.73 -3.47 25.40
N ARG A 137 4.52 -2.69 26.48
CA ARG A 137 4.52 -1.24 26.43
C ARG A 137 5.89 -0.72 26.81
N VAL A 138 6.47 0.13 25.96
CA VAL A 138 7.79 0.72 26.15
C VAL A 138 7.73 2.24 26.02
N ASP A 139 8.75 2.91 26.56
CA ASP A 139 8.90 4.35 26.41
C ASP A 139 9.20 4.71 24.94
N ILE A 140 8.66 5.85 24.47
CA ILE A 140 8.81 6.32 23.09
C ILE A 140 10.29 6.49 22.70
N ASN A 141 11.14 6.91 23.65
CA ASN A 141 12.58 7.08 23.41
C ASN A 141 13.34 5.76 23.20
N LYS A 142 12.69 4.62 23.45
CA LYS A 142 13.28 3.28 23.25
C LYS A 142 12.82 2.62 21.96
N LEU A 143 11.98 3.29 21.15
CA LEU A 143 11.47 2.73 19.91
C LEU A 143 12.61 2.24 18.99
N GLU A 144 13.69 3.01 18.90
CA GLU A 144 14.85 2.71 18.07
C GLU A 144 15.46 1.34 18.38
N ASP A 145 15.53 0.93 19.65
CA ASP A 145 16.07 -0.36 20.09
C ASP A 145 15.26 -1.57 19.57
N TYR A 146 14.03 -1.37 19.14
CA TYR A 146 13.09 -2.42 18.72
C TYR A 146 12.88 -2.52 17.21
N VAL A 147 13.11 -1.41 16.49
CA VAL A 147 12.72 -1.33 15.07
C VAL A 147 13.89 -1.09 14.13
N THR A 148 15.11 -0.90 14.66
CA THR A 148 16.30 -0.64 13.84
C THR A 148 17.29 -1.80 13.86
N LYS A 149 18.20 -1.82 12.87
CA LYS A 149 19.31 -2.77 12.76
C LYS A 149 20.67 -2.08 12.99
N LEU A 150 20.73 -1.12 13.90
CA LEU A 150 21.94 -0.32 14.15
C LEU A 150 23.01 -1.08 14.94
N THR A 151 22.61 -2.00 15.80
CA THR A 151 23.50 -2.85 16.60
C THR A 151 23.08 -4.31 16.44
N ALA A 152 23.99 -5.25 16.72
CA ALA A 152 23.66 -6.68 16.67
C ALA A 152 22.48 -7.03 17.60
N GLU A 153 22.39 -6.39 18.77
CA GLU A 153 21.31 -6.60 19.71
C GLU A 153 19.97 -6.05 19.20
N SER A 154 19.97 -4.84 18.58
CA SER A 154 18.75 -4.27 18.00
C SER A 154 18.30 -5.03 16.76
N GLU A 155 19.22 -5.57 15.95
CA GLU A 155 18.91 -6.42 14.80
C GLU A 155 18.21 -7.71 15.23
N GLU A 156 18.78 -8.45 16.21
CA GLU A 156 18.16 -9.69 16.73
C GLU A 156 16.76 -9.39 17.30
N ARG A 157 16.60 -8.28 18.00
CA ARG A 157 15.32 -7.85 18.56
C ARG A 157 14.32 -7.47 17.47
N ALA A 158 14.70 -6.65 16.50
CA ALA A 158 13.86 -6.22 15.39
C ALA A 158 13.34 -7.40 14.55
N GLU A 159 14.14 -8.48 14.41
CA GLU A 159 13.70 -9.70 13.73
C GLU A 159 12.55 -10.43 14.45
N THR A 160 12.41 -10.26 15.76
CA THR A 160 11.32 -10.84 16.53
C THR A 160 10.06 -9.97 16.57
N VAL A 161 10.19 -8.68 16.29
CA VAL A 161 9.07 -7.71 16.27
C VAL A 161 8.24 -7.91 15.01
N LYS A 162 6.92 -7.89 15.17
CA LYS A 162 5.95 -7.92 14.09
C LYS A 162 5.55 -6.51 13.69
N GLU A 163 5.17 -5.69 14.67
CA GLU A 163 4.72 -4.31 14.48
C GLU A 163 5.03 -3.48 15.73
N ALA A 164 5.34 -2.21 15.55
CA ALA A 164 5.43 -1.24 16.63
C ALA A 164 4.36 -0.16 16.45
N THR A 165 3.49 0.02 17.42
CA THR A 165 2.45 1.06 17.41
C THR A 165 2.87 2.19 18.34
N VAL A 166 3.11 3.35 17.76
CA VAL A 166 3.44 4.59 18.45
C VAL A 166 2.15 5.34 18.77
N TYR A 167 1.86 5.49 20.03
CA TYR A 167 0.75 6.28 20.55
C TYR A 167 1.25 7.71 20.78
N TYR A 168 0.65 8.68 20.09
CA TYR A 168 1.13 10.06 20.09
C TYR A 168 0.00 11.07 19.94
N ASP A 169 0.12 12.25 20.60
CA ASP A 169 -0.85 13.33 20.44
C ASP A 169 -0.63 14.07 19.12
N THR A 170 -1.38 13.69 18.11
CA THR A 170 -1.36 14.33 16.79
C THR A 170 -2.76 14.46 16.22
N GLU A 171 -3.06 15.63 15.66
CA GLU A 171 -4.36 15.91 15.03
C GLU A 171 -4.65 14.98 13.84
N PHE A 172 -3.61 14.49 13.14
CA PHE A 172 -3.75 13.62 11.97
C PHE A 172 -4.28 12.23 12.30
N CYS A 173 -4.03 11.75 13.51
CA CYS A 173 -4.46 10.41 13.95
C CYS A 173 -5.78 10.44 14.77
N LYS A 174 -6.35 11.60 15.02
CA LYS A 174 -7.67 11.69 15.66
C LYS A 174 -8.75 11.00 14.83
N ASN A 175 -9.84 10.63 15.47
CA ASN A 175 -11.00 9.99 14.84
C ASN A 175 -10.67 8.64 14.16
N ASN A 176 -9.91 7.78 14.82
CA ASN A 176 -9.53 6.45 14.34
C ASN A 176 -8.78 6.48 13.01
N VAL A 177 -7.81 7.35 12.88
CA VAL A 177 -6.87 7.40 11.76
C VAL A 177 -5.53 6.88 12.23
N ASP A 178 -4.95 5.94 11.50
CA ASP A 178 -3.58 5.50 11.68
C ASP A 178 -2.71 5.91 10.50
N ILE A 179 -1.48 6.32 10.81
CA ILE A 179 -0.43 6.56 9.82
C ILE A 179 0.58 5.44 9.94
N ILE A 180 0.85 4.77 8.83
CA ILE A 180 1.73 3.61 8.79
C ILE A 180 3.01 3.97 8.05
N ASP A 181 4.15 3.94 8.76
CA ASP A 181 5.47 4.00 8.15
C ASP A 181 5.84 2.62 7.63
N THR A 182 6.08 2.52 6.34
CA THR A 182 6.43 1.25 5.70
C THR A 182 7.92 1.09 5.52
N PRO A 183 8.45 -0.14 5.60
CA PRO A 183 9.81 -0.42 5.16
C PRO A 183 10.09 0.12 3.76
N GLY A 184 11.34 0.45 3.49
CA GLY A 184 11.76 0.94 2.17
C GLY A 184 11.55 -0.10 1.09
N LEU A 185 10.93 0.30 -0.02
CA LEU A 185 10.85 -0.54 -1.21
C LEU A 185 12.23 -0.64 -1.87
N ASN A 186 12.52 -1.77 -2.53
CA ASN A 186 13.75 -1.99 -3.30
C ASN A 186 15.05 -1.98 -2.46
N ASP A 187 14.95 -2.22 -1.17
CA ASP A 187 16.10 -2.40 -0.28
C ASP A 187 16.37 -3.89 -0.04
N ASP A 188 15.32 -4.63 0.37
CA ASP A 188 15.34 -6.07 0.60
C ASP A 188 13.97 -6.65 0.17
N ASP A 189 13.99 -7.89 -0.34
CA ASP A 189 12.75 -8.60 -0.72
C ASP A 189 11.82 -8.79 0.48
N GLN A 190 12.36 -9.01 1.69
CA GLN A 190 11.55 -9.13 2.90
C GLN A 190 10.83 -7.82 3.24
N MET A 191 11.53 -6.69 3.19
CA MET A 191 10.95 -5.36 3.44
C MET A 191 9.91 -5.00 2.40
N THR A 192 10.17 -5.30 1.14
CA THR A 192 9.20 -5.13 0.06
C THR A 192 7.94 -5.98 0.30
N ASN A 193 8.09 -7.25 0.74
CA ASN A 193 6.97 -8.13 1.05
C ASN A 193 6.14 -7.65 2.24
N VAL A 194 6.75 -7.07 3.27
CA VAL A 194 6.03 -6.44 4.40
C VAL A 194 5.15 -5.31 3.89
N THR A 195 5.69 -4.40 3.06
CA THR A 195 4.91 -3.32 2.46
C THR A 195 3.79 -3.86 1.56
N LEU A 196 4.04 -4.90 0.77
CA LEU A 196 3.02 -5.52 -0.08
C LEU A 196 1.87 -6.16 0.73
N SER A 197 2.16 -6.69 1.92
CA SER A 197 1.16 -7.35 2.77
C SER A 197 0.12 -6.39 3.35
N ILE A 198 0.45 -5.10 3.48
CA ILE A 198 -0.46 -4.09 4.02
C ILE A 198 -1.27 -3.36 2.94
N LEU A 199 -0.84 -3.37 1.66
CA LEU A 199 -1.54 -2.66 0.59
C LEU A 199 -3.03 -3.01 0.46
N PRO A 200 -3.47 -4.26 0.67
CA PRO A 200 -4.89 -4.60 0.67
C PRO A 200 -5.67 -4.07 1.88
N LYS A 201 -4.96 -3.65 2.93
CA LYS A 201 -5.55 -3.24 4.21
C LYS A 201 -5.66 -1.73 4.37
N ILE A 202 -4.84 -0.95 3.67
CA ILE A 202 -4.83 0.52 3.77
C ILE A 202 -5.93 1.17 2.91
N ASP A 203 -6.42 2.30 3.38
CA ASP A 203 -7.47 3.06 2.70
C ASP A 203 -6.90 4.09 1.74
N ALA A 204 -5.78 4.70 2.12
CA ALA A 204 -5.09 5.68 1.32
C ALA A 204 -3.57 5.54 1.45
N ALA A 205 -2.85 6.14 0.53
CA ALA A 205 -1.39 6.15 0.55
C ALA A 205 -0.81 7.54 0.25
N VAL A 206 0.31 7.85 0.90
CA VAL A 206 1.20 8.94 0.52
C VAL A 206 2.43 8.31 -0.12
N PHE A 207 2.60 8.55 -1.42
CA PHE A 207 3.72 8.00 -2.18
C PHE A 207 4.87 9.00 -2.19
N VAL A 208 5.95 8.68 -1.47
CA VAL A 208 7.11 9.57 -1.30
C VAL A 208 8.16 9.28 -2.35
N ILE A 209 8.51 10.30 -3.12
CA ILE A 209 9.45 10.29 -4.23
C ILE A 209 10.60 11.26 -3.88
N SER A 210 11.83 10.92 -4.23
CA SER A 210 12.95 11.85 -4.06
C SER A 210 13.06 12.84 -5.22
N ALA A 211 13.27 14.10 -4.92
CA ALA A 211 13.58 15.11 -5.93
C ALA A 211 14.86 14.80 -6.74
N ASN A 212 15.83 14.10 -6.13
CA ASN A 212 17.09 13.70 -6.76
C ASN A 212 16.93 12.54 -7.78
N SER A 213 15.84 11.75 -7.65
CA SER A 213 15.50 10.65 -8.58
C SER A 213 13.99 10.66 -8.82
N PRO A 214 13.49 11.65 -9.58
CA PRO A 214 12.07 11.90 -9.68
C PRO A 214 11.35 10.81 -10.46
N PHE A 215 10.62 9.93 -9.77
CA PHE A 215 9.82 8.84 -10.27
C PHE A 215 10.63 7.81 -11.06
N SER A 216 11.37 6.99 -10.32
CA SER A 216 12.21 5.92 -10.84
C SER A 216 11.40 4.85 -11.63
N GLN A 217 12.09 3.99 -12.38
CA GLN A 217 11.44 2.89 -13.07
C GLN A 217 10.79 1.92 -12.07
N PHE A 218 11.41 1.69 -10.92
CA PHE A 218 10.87 0.84 -9.87
C PHE A 218 9.60 1.46 -9.25
N GLU A 219 9.63 2.76 -8.92
CA GLU A 219 8.47 3.49 -8.39
C GLU A 219 7.28 3.43 -9.37
N LYS A 220 7.55 3.55 -10.66
CA LYS A 220 6.55 3.41 -11.71
C LYS A 220 5.94 2.01 -11.72
N GLU A 221 6.79 0.96 -11.72
CA GLU A 221 6.32 -0.42 -11.73
C GLU A 221 5.55 -0.81 -10.47
N PHE A 222 6.00 -0.33 -9.31
CA PHE A 222 5.29 -0.52 -8.05
C PHE A 222 3.91 0.15 -8.07
N LEU A 223 3.82 1.37 -8.57
CA LEU A 223 2.55 2.06 -8.72
C LEU A 223 1.60 1.29 -9.66
N GLU A 224 2.08 0.92 -10.87
CA GLU A 224 1.27 0.23 -11.87
C GLU A 224 0.82 -1.17 -11.43
N LYS A 225 1.76 -1.99 -10.92
CA LYS A 225 1.55 -3.43 -10.72
C LYS A 225 1.04 -3.78 -9.32
N LYS A 226 1.21 -2.88 -8.35
CA LYS A 226 0.90 -3.16 -6.94
C LYS A 226 -0.14 -2.21 -6.38
N MET A 227 0.11 -0.92 -6.35
CA MET A 227 -0.81 0.04 -5.72
C MET A 227 -2.12 0.22 -6.49
N LEU A 228 -2.07 0.34 -7.81
CA LEU A 228 -3.27 0.53 -8.63
C LEU A 228 -4.14 -0.73 -8.72
N THR A 229 -3.54 -1.89 -8.51
CA THR A 229 -4.25 -3.19 -8.49
C THR A 229 -4.75 -3.59 -7.10
N SER A 230 -4.27 -2.93 -6.03
CA SER A 230 -4.74 -3.17 -4.65
C SER A 230 -6.06 -2.43 -4.35
N ASP A 231 -6.56 -2.55 -3.13
CA ASP A 231 -7.81 -1.89 -2.69
C ASP A 231 -7.62 -0.42 -2.24
N VAL A 232 -6.40 0.14 -2.30
CA VAL A 232 -6.11 1.55 -1.97
C VAL A 232 -7.07 2.50 -2.69
N GLY A 233 -7.77 3.34 -1.94
CA GLY A 233 -8.80 4.22 -2.49
C GLY A 233 -8.27 5.54 -3.04
N ARG A 234 -7.19 6.09 -2.46
CA ARG A 234 -6.60 7.37 -2.86
C ARG A 234 -5.08 7.39 -2.68
N ILE A 235 -4.38 8.11 -3.59
CA ILE A 235 -2.92 8.30 -3.53
C ILE A 235 -2.59 9.78 -3.63
N ILE A 236 -1.80 10.28 -2.66
CA ILE A 236 -1.14 11.59 -2.71
C ILE A 236 0.34 11.34 -3.03
N PHE A 237 0.91 12.11 -3.95
CA PHE A 237 2.33 12.02 -4.31
C PHE A 237 3.08 13.17 -3.66
N VAL A 238 4.13 12.83 -2.92
CA VAL A 238 5.02 13.80 -2.27
C VAL A 238 6.40 13.70 -2.88
N VAL A 239 6.90 14.80 -3.41
CA VAL A 239 8.30 14.92 -3.85
C VAL A 239 9.08 15.52 -2.71
N ASN A 240 9.83 14.68 -1.99
CA ASN A 240 10.68 15.14 -0.89
C ASN A 240 12.01 15.69 -1.42
N CYS A 241 12.27 16.94 -1.14
CA CYS A 241 13.47 17.67 -1.57
C CYS A 241 14.57 17.55 -0.52
N PHE A 242 15.76 17.17 -0.95
CA PHE A 242 16.96 17.11 -0.14
C PHE A 242 17.97 18.15 -0.65
N GLY A 243 18.48 18.98 0.22
CA GLY A 243 19.39 20.08 -0.14
C GLY A 243 18.65 21.36 -0.53
N THR A 244 19.31 22.22 -1.29
CA THR A 244 18.77 23.50 -1.75
C THR A 244 18.50 23.45 -3.24
N PHE A 245 17.21 23.55 -3.60
CA PHE A 245 16.76 23.77 -4.98
C PHE A 245 16.27 25.22 -5.11
N SER A 246 16.35 25.78 -6.32
CA SER A 246 15.62 27.01 -6.60
C SER A 246 14.13 26.68 -6.73
N GLN A 247 13.26 27.65 -6.45
CA GLN A 247 11.80 27.48 -6.63
C GLN A 247 11.43 27.05 -8.06
N ALA A 248 12.21 27.52 -9.05
CA ALA A 248 12.00 27.14 -10.44
C ALA A 248 12.34 25.65 -10.68
N ASP A 249 13.40 25.15 -10.05
CA ASP A 249 13.80 23.74 -10.19
C ASP A 249 12.83 22.82 -9.46
N GLU A 250 12.36 23.19 -8.27
CA GLU A 250 11.30 22.46 -7.57
C GLU A 250 10.05 22.31 -8.42
N ASN A 251 9.53 23.41 -8.94
CA ASN A 251 8.35 23.41 -9.78
C ASN A 251 8.55 22.52 -11.00
N LYS A 252 9.75 22.58 -11.61
CA LYS A 252 10.09 21.73 -12.75
C LYS A 252 10.14 20.24 -12.39
N ILE A 253 10.66 19.90 -11.21
CA ILE A 253 10.70 18.50 -10.72
C ILE A 253 9.28 17.99 -10.47
N VAL A 254 8.46 18.76 -9.75
CA VAL A 254 7.05 18.43 -9.46
C VAL A 254 6.26 18.22 -10.76
N GLU A 255 6.40 19.14 -11.72
CA GLU A 255 5.74 19.00 -13.04
C GLU A 255 6.26 17.80 -13.82
N THR A 256 7.56 17.49 -13.72
CA THR A 256 8.15 16.30 -14.34
C THR A 256 7.54 15.03 -13.77
N VAL A 257 7.41 14.92 -12.44
CA VAL A 257 6.76 13.77 -11.78
C VAL A 257 5.30 13.68 -12.20
N ARG A 258 4.56 14.78 -12.14
CA ARG A 258 3.16 14.86 -12.58
C ARG A 258 2.98 14.40 -14.03
N GLY A 259 3.83 14.89 -14.92
CA GLY A 259 3.84 14.51 -16.34
C GLY A 259 4.18 13.04 -16.56
N ARG A 260 5.13 12.48 -15.78
CA ARG A 260 5.50 11.07 -15.87
C ARG A 260 4.35 10.17 -15.40
N ILE A 261 3.68 10.48 -14.28
CA ILE A 261 2.50 9.76 -13.82
C ILE A 261 1.39 9.83 -14.88
N GLY A 262 1.09 11.02 -15.40
CA GLY A 262 0.09 11.21 -16.46
C GLY A 262 0.39 10.37 -17.69
N LYS A 263 1.59 10.53 -18.26
CA LYS A 263 1.98 9.90 -19.53
C LYS A 263 2.22 8.40 -19.40
N TYR A 264 3.02 7.98 -18.44
CA TYR A 264 3.48 6.59 -18.37
C TYR A 264 2.54 5.66 -17.62
N VAL A 265 1.70 6.20 -16.76
CA VAL A 265 0.72 5.40 -16.00
C VAL A 265 -0.67 5.58 -16.56
N MET A 266 -1.21 6.81 -16.55
CA MET A 266 -2.61 7.05 -16.90
C MET A 266 -2.90 6.92 -18.38
N GLU A 267 -2.09 7.51 -19.27
CA GLU A 267 -2.31 7.38 -20.72
C GLU A 267 -2.06 5.94 -21.20
N LYS A 268 -1.09 5.25 -20.62
CA LYS A 268 -0.83 3.84 -20.92
C LYS A 268 -2.01 2.97 -20.49
N ALA A 269 -2.51 3.17 -19.28
CA ALA A 269 -3.69 2.46 -18.77
C ALA A 269 -4.91 2.72 -19.66
N LYS A 270 -5.16 3.98 -20.05
CA LYS A 270 -6.23 4.37 -20.97
C LYS A 270 -6.13 3.62 -22.31
N LYS A 271 -4.92 3.48 -22.87
CA LYS A 271 -4.70 2.78 -24.15
C LYS A 271 -4.92 1.27 -24.03
N VAL A 272 -4.52 0.66 -22.92
CA VAL A 272 -4.60 -0.79 -22.72
C VAL A 272 -6.00 -1.23 -22.31
N MET A 273 -6.63 -0.51 -21.39
CA MET A 273 -7.93 -0.86 -20.79
C MET A 273 -9.12 -0.27 -21.53
N GLY A 274 -8.92 0.82 -22.28
CA GLY A 274 -9.99 1.64 -22.86
C GLY A 274 -10.49 2.73 -21.92
N GLU A 275 -10.82 3.90 -22.47
CA GLU A 275 -11.24 5.09 -21.69
C GLU A 275 -12.52 4.87 -20.88
N ASP A 276 -13.45 4.10 -21.42
CA ASP A 276 -14.76 3.83 -20.82
C ASP A 276 -14.79 2.52 -20.00
N SER A 277 -13.64 1.85 -19.85
CA SER A 277 -13.58 0.59 -19.09
C SER A 277 -13.74 0.84 -17.59
N ARG A 278 -14.23 -0.18 -16.86
CA ARG A 278 -14.34 -0.14 -15.41
C ARG A 278 -12.98 -0.09 -14.74
N GLU A 279 -12.05 -0.84 -15.28
CA GLU A 279 -10.67 -0.92 -14.82
C GLU A 279 -10.00 0.46 -14.88
N PHE A 280 -10.12 1.16 -15.98
CA PHE A 280 -9.59 2.52 -16.11
C PHE A 280 -10.31 3.52 -15.20
N ALA A 281 -11.62 3.36 -14.99
CA ALA A 281 -12.36 4.18 -14.03
C ALA A 281 -11.85 4.01 -12.59
N VAL A 282 -11.37 2.83 -12.20
CA VAL A 282 -10.73 2.59 -10.89
C VAL A 282 -9.42 3.38 -10.79
N TYR A 283 -8.56 3.31 -11.80
CA TYR A 283 -7.30 4.08 -11.87
C TYR A 283 -7.56 5.58 -11.75
N LYS A 284 -8.56 6.07 -12.49
CA LYS A 284 -8.98 7.47 -12.48
C LYS A 284 -9.48 7.93 -11.10
N ARG A 285 -10.14 7.07 -10.34
CA ARG A 285 -10.56 7.36 -8.97
C ARG A 285 -9.40 7.38 -7.99
N LYS A 286 -8.47 6.42 -8.08
CA LYS A 286 -7.32 6.31 -7.16
C LYS A 286 -6.33 7.46 -7.29
N ILE A 287 -6.02 7.85 -8.51
CA ILE A 287 -5.05 8.92 -8.79
C ILE A 287 -5.77 10.27 -8.99
N GLY A 288 -6.91 10.29 -9.68
CA GLY A 288 -7.60 11.52 -10.06
C GLY A 288 -6.74 12.39 -10.96
N THR A 289 -6.78 13.70 -10.73
CA THR A 289 -5.70 14.61 -11.15
C THR A 289 -4.56 14.39 -10.15
N PRO A 290 -3.37 13.92 -10.57
CA PRO A 290 -2.31 13.58 -9.65
C PRO A 290 -1.96 14.76 -8.74
N ARG A 291 -2.21 14.62 -7.44
CA ARG A 291 -1.77 15.61 -6.44
C ARG A 291 -0.30 15.34 -6.16
N VAL A 292 0.56 16.12 -6.78
CA VAL A 292 2.02 16.05 -6.60
C VAL A 292 2.46 17.31 -5.89
N ILE A 293 3.01 17.15 -4.68
CA ILE A 293 3.39 18.25 -3.79
C ILE A 293 4.89 18.11 -3.50
N GLY A 294 5.65 19.15 -3.79
CA GLY A 294 7.06 19.24 -3.39
C GLY A 294 7.17 19.74 -1.95
N VAL A 295 7.99 19.09 -1.13
CA VAL A 295 8.19 19.47 0.28
C VAL A 295 9.66 19.30 0.70
N TYR A 296 10.09 20.06 1.71
CA TYR A 296 11.34 19.87 2.44
C TYR A 296 11.05 19.31 3.83
N ALA A 297 10.84 18.00 3.94
CA ALA A 297 10.41 17.36 5.17
C ALA A 297 11.36 17.59 6.36
N LYS A 298 12.70 17.53 6.15
CA LYS A 298 13.67 17.80 7.24
C LYS A 298 13.68 19.27 7.66
N GLN A 299 13.50 20.20 6.73
CA GLN A 299 13.40 21.63 7.08
C GLN A 299 12.10 21.90 7.84
N ALA A 300 10.99 21.27 7.44
CA ALA A 300 9.72 21.38 8.14
C ALA A 300 9.81 20.84 9.58
N LEU A 301 10.45 19.67 9.77
CA LEU A 301 10.70 19.13 11.09
C LEU A 301 11.48 20.10 11.96
N ASN A 302 12.64 20.56 11.49
CA ASN A 302 13.49 21.51 12.23
C ASN A 302 12.73 22.83 12.53
N ALA A 303 11.93 23.31 11.57
CA ALA A 303 11.14 24.54 11.74
C ALA A 303 10.06 24.39 12.83
N LYS A 304 9.43 23.22 12.92
CA LYS A 304 8.44 22.93 13.96
C LYS A 304 9.10 22.80 15.35
N GLU A 305 10.23 22.10 15.44
CA GLU A 305 11.00 21.95 16.69
C GLU A 305 11.50 23.31 17.22
N THR A 306 11.90 24.21 16.34
CA THR A 306 12.40 25.55 16.73
C THR A 306 11.30 26.62 16.79
N GLY A 307 10.09 26.32 16.31
CA GLY A 307 9.00 27.29 16.23
C GLY A 307 9.17 28.33 15.10
N ASP A 308 10.04 28.09 14.12
CA ASP A 308 10.30 28.99 12.99
C ASP A 308 9.21 28.88 11.91
N LYS A 309 8.23 29.77 12.01
CA LYS A 309 7.08 29.80 11.08
C LYS A 309 7.50 30.14 9.64
N GLU A 310 8.51 30.98 9.45
CA GLU A 310 8.94 31.37 8.11
C GLU A 310 9.65 30.21 7.40
N ALA A 311 10.49 29.47 8.12
CA ALA A 311 11.12 28.26 7.59
C ALA A 311 10.09 27.16 7.31
N LEU A 312 9.04 27.05 8.14
CA LEU A 312 7.94 26.10 7.91
C LEU A 312 7.19 26.42 6.62
N GLU A 313 6.82 27.68 6.39
CA GLU A 313 6.15 28.08 5.15
C GLU A 313 7.05 27.85 3.92
N LYS A 314 8.34 28.18 4.01
CA LYS A 314 9.31 27.94 2.94
C LYS A 314 9.51 26.45 2.63
N SER A 315 9.29 25.57 3.58
CA SER A 315 9.37 24.11 3.38
C SER A 315 8.24 23.55 2.50
N ASN A 316 7.22 24.32 2.21
CA ASN A 316 5.98 23.94 1.54
C ASN A 316 5.23 22.79 2.22
N PHE A 317 5.62 22.46 3.46
CA PHE A 317 5.00 21.38 4.23
C PHE A 317 3.52 21.65 4.59
N PRO A 318 3.11 22.89 4.91
CA PRO A 318 1.71 23.22 5.16
C PRO A 318 0.77 22.88 4.00
N GLU A 319 1.23 22.93 2.75
CA GLU A 319 0.43 22.54 1.58
C GLU A 319 0.17 21.01 1.58
N PHE A 320 1.18 20.22 1.96
CA PHE A 320 1.01 18.78 2.16
C PHE A 320 0.05 18.47 3.31
N GLU A 321 0.22 19.11 4.47
CA GLU A 321 -0.69 18.93 5.62
C GLU A 321 -2.14 19.25 5.25
N LYS A 322 -2.36 20.34 4.54
CA LYS A 322 -3.69 20.72 4.05
C LYS A 322 -4.28 19.69 3.07
N ALA A 323 -3.44 19.11 2.20
CA ALA A 323 -3.89 18.07 1.27
C ALA A 323 -4.27 16.80 2.03
N LEU A 324 -3.47 16.39 3.02
CA LEU A 324 -3.73 15.25 3.88
C LEU A 324 -4.99 15.49 4.73
N GLU A 325 -5.12 16.64 5.37
CA GLU A 325 -6.31 17.03 6.14
C GLU A 325 -7.58 16.97 5.26
N THR A 326 -7.51 17.50 4.04
CA THR A 326 -8.62 17.44 3.08
C THR A 326 -9.03 16.01 2.79
N MET A 327 -8.05 15.11 2.61
CA MET A 327 -8.29 13.69 2.39
C MET A 327 -8.95 13.05 3.61
N LEU A 328 -8.43 13.32 4.81
CA LEU A 328 -8.93 12.75 6.07
C LEU A 328 -10.29 13.27 6.51
N THR A 329 -10.66 14.50 6.13
CA THR A 329 -11.91 15.14 6.57
C THR A 329 -12.99 15.13 5.50
N LYS A 330 -12.66 15.49 4.26
CA LYS A 330 -13.64 15.67 3.18
C LYS A 330 -13.78 14.46 2.26
N GLU A 331 -12.70 13.71 2.04
CA GLU A 331 -12.68 12.60 1.09
C GLU A 331 -12.83 11.23 1.76
N ARG A 332 -12.55 11.10 3.06
CA ARG A 332 -12.58 9.84 3.83
C ARG A 332 -13.85 9.03 3.59
N GLY A 333 -15.02 9.65 3.73
CA GLY A 333 -16.30 8.96 3.52
C GLY A 333 -16.46 8.43 2.09
N VAL A 334 -16.02 9.21 1.09
CA VAL A 334 -16.05 8.79 -0.32
C VAL A 334 -15.09 7.63 -0.56
N ILE A 335 -13.88 7.70 0.03
CA ILE A 335 -12.87 6.65 -0.07
C ILE A 335 -13.40 5.35 0.54
N ALA A 336 -13.96 5.40 1.74
CA ALA A 336 -14.56 4.24 2.41
C ALA A 336 -15.66 3.56 1.56
N LEU A 337 -16.58 4.36 0.98
CA LEU A 337 -17.60 3.82 0.07
C LEU A 337 -17.00 3.21 -1.20
N GLN A 338 -15.94 3.79 -1.74
CA GLN A 338 -15.25 3.24 -2.91
C GLN A 338 -14.59 1.89 -2.61
N ILE A 339 -13.97 1.75 -1.43
CA ILE A 339 -13.35 0.50 -0.99
C ILE A 339 -14.41 -0.58 -0.86
N LEU A 340 -15.53 -0.30 -0.18
CA LEU A 340 -16.65 -1.24 -0.06
C LEU A 340 -17.20 -1.67 -1.43
N ALA A 341 -17.43 -0.71 -2.33
CA ALA A 341 -17.93 -1.00 -3.68
C ALA A 341 -16.93 -1.81 -4.51
N ASN A 342 -15.63 -1.51 -4.41
CA ASN A 342 -14.58 -2.28 -5.07
C ASN A 342 -14.50 -3.71 -4.51
N LYS A 343 -14.56 -3.86 -3.18
CA LYS A 343 -14.56 -5.18 -2.53
C LYS A 343 -15.75 -6.03 -2.99
N ILE A 344 -16.96 -5.47 -3.03
CA ILE A 344 -18.15 -6.16 -3.57
C ILE A 344 -17.94 -6.61 -5.01
N THR A 345 -17.38 -5.72 -5.85
CA THR A 345 -17.18 -6.02 -7.28
C THR A 345 -16.13 -7.12 -7.46
N ASN A 346 -15.00 -7.02 -6.75
CA ASN A 346 -13.90 -7.97 -6.86
C ASN A 346 -14.32 -9.35 -6.32
N SER A 347 -14.88 -9.39 -5.10
CA SER A 347 -15.35 -10.65 -4.50
C SER A 347 -16.49 -11.29 -5.31
N GLY A 348 -17.45 -10.51 -5.79
CA GLY A 348 -18.51 -11.01 -6.65
C GLY A 348 -18.00 -11.58 -7.98
N THR A 349 -16.97 -10.97 -8.56
CA THR A 349 -16.34 -11.47 -9.78
C THR A 349 -15.59 -12.77 -9.52
N GLU A 350 -14.90 -12.90 -8.40
CA GLU A 350 -14.16 -14.09 -8.02
C GLU A 350 -15.10 -15.27 -7.73
N ILE A 351 -16.16 -15.02 -6.96
CA ILE A 351 -17.22 -16.00 -6.71
C ILE A 351 -17.83 -16.49 -8.03
N LEU A 352 -18.19 -15.56 -8.93
CA LEU A 352 -18.78 -15.92 -10.22
C LEU A 352 -17.82 -16.77 -11.07
N ARG A 353 -16.53 -16.40 -11.12
CA ARG A 353 -15.52 -17.21 -11.83
C ARG A 353 -15.40 -18.61 -11.25
N SER A 354 -15.38 -18.75 -9.93
CA SER A 354 -15.31 -20.05 -9.26
C SER A 354 -16.54 -20.91 -9.57
N VAL A 355 -17.73 -20.32 -9.49
CA VAL A 355 -18.98 -21.03 -9.82
C VAL A 355 -18.99 -21.51 -11.26
N VAL A 356 -18.63 -20.65 -12.23
CA VAL A 356 -18.54 -21.03 -13.64
C VAL A 356 -17.50 -22.12 -13.88
N MET A 357 -16.36 -22.06 -13.18
CA MET A 357 -15.33 -23.10 -13.27
C MET A 357 -15.83 -24.44 -12.72
N GLN A 358 -16.52 -24.45 -11.58
CA GLN A 358 -17.12 -25.65 -10.99
C GLN A 358 -18.25 -26.24 -11.89
N GLU A 359 -19.10 -25.38 -12.45
CA GLU A 359 -20.13 -25.76 -13.38
C GLU A 359 -19.53 -26.43 -14.63
N ASN A 360 -18.52 -25.83 -15.23
CA ASN A 360 -17.83 -26.41 -16.39
C ASN A 360 -17.18 -27.76 -16.05
N ALA A 361 -16.54 -27.87 -14.87
CA ALA A 361 -15.96 -29.14 -14.42
C ALA A 361 -17.00 -30.24 -14.23
N LEU A 362 -18.18 -29.93 -13.71
CA LEU A 362 -19.29 -30.87 -13.55
C LEU A 362 -19.92 -31.28 -14.88
N MET A 363 -19.85 -30.44 -15.91
CA MET A 363 -20.36 -30.75 -17.25
C MET A 363 -19.40 -31.56 -18.12
N MET A 364 -18.12 -31.63 -17.75
CA MET A 364 -17.12 -32.43 -18.46
C MET A 364 -17.34 -33.93 -18.20
N ALA A 365 -17.12 -34.77 -19.23
CA ALA A 365 -16.94 -36.20 -19.01
C ALA A 365 -15.73 -36.43 -18.10
N ASN A 366 -15.82 -37.39 -17.18
CA ASN A 366 -14.77 -37.59 -16.17
C ASN A 366 -13.36 -37.76 -16.78
N ASP A 367 -13.26 -38.43 -17.92
CA ASP A 367 -12.00 -38.67 -18.62
C ASP A 367 -11.41 -37.35 -19.21
N GLU A 368 -12.26 -36.49 -19.79
CA GLU A 368 -11.85 -35.16 -20.29
C GLU A 368 -11.44 -34.22 -19.16
N PHE A 369 -12.10 -34.30 -18.02
CA PHE A 369 -11.73 -33.55 -16.82
C PHE A 369 -10.35 -33.99 -16.30
N MET A 370 -10.10 -35.28 -16.19
CA MET A 370 -8.83 -35.83 -15.71
C MET A 370 -7.70 -35.46 -16.67
N GLU A 371 -7.91 -35.55 -17.98
CA GLU A 371 -6.90 -35.15 -18.97
C GLU A 371 -6.50 -33.66 -18.82
N LYS A 372 -7.48 -32.75 -18.73
CA LYS A 372 -7.20 -31.30 -18.50
C LYS A 372 -6.58 -31.01 -17.15
N TYR A 373 -6.97 -31.75 -16.11
CA TYR A 373 -6.39 -31.64 -14.79
C TYR A 373 -4.90 -32.00 -14.80
N ASP A 374 -4.55 -33.13 -15.42
CA ASP A 374 -3.17 -33.60 -15.53
C ASP A 374 -2.30 -32.65 -16.39
N GLU A 375 -2.86 -32.10 -17.48
CA GLU A 375 -2.22 -31.02 -18.26
C GLU A 375 -1.91 -29.81 -17.42
N ALA A 376 -2.88 -29.30 -16.68
CA ALA A 376 -2.71 -28.13 -15.81
C ALA A 376 -1.67 -28.38 -14.71
N ILE A 377 -1.64 -29.55 -14.08
CA ILE A 377 -0.64 -29.94 -13.09
C ILE A 377 0.77 -29.96 -13.72
N LYS A 378 0.89 -30.47 -14.94
CA LYS A 378 2.15 -30.49 -15.66
C LYS A 378 2.63 -29.07 -15.98
N GLU A 379 1.78 -28.19 -16.48
CA GLU A 379 2.11 -26.80 -16.75
C GLU A 379 2.55 -26.06 -15.48
N ILE A 380 1.87 -26.24 -14.37
CA ILE A 380 2.25 -25.68 -13.06
C ILE A 380 3.63 -26.19 -12.64
N GLY A 381 3.92 -27.47 -12.86
CA GLY A 381 5.21 -28.08 -12.61
C GLY A 381 6.33 -27.44 -13.45
N GLU A 382 6.07 -27.19 -14.73
CA GLU A 382 7.01 -26.54 -15.63
C GLU A 382 7.28 -25.08 -15.23
N ILE A 383 6.25 -24.33 -14.86
CA ILE A 383 6.37 -22.95 -14.37
C ILE A 383 7.20 -22.89 -13.07
N ARG A 384 6.94 -23.80 -12.14
CA ARG A 384 7.74 -23.91 -10.89
C ARG A 384 9.21 -24.22 -11.17
N ASN A 385 9.47 -25.12 -12.11
CA ASN A 385 10.83 -25.47 -12.48
C ASN A 385 11.56 -24.31 -13.18
N LYS A 386 10.90 -23.61 -14.10
CA LYS A 386 11.43 -22.39 -14.72
C LYS A 386 11.75 -21.33 -13.68
N LYS A 387 10.83 -21.06 -12.77
CA LYS A 387 11.04 -20.11 -11.67
C LYS A 387 12.29 -20.51 -10.84
N ARG A 388 12.44 -21.78 -10.50
CA ARG A 388 13.58 -22.28 -9.73
C ARG A 388 14.90 -22.13 -10.51
N GLN A 389 14.90 -22.41 -11.81
CA GLN A 389 16.08 -22.24 -12.66
C GLN A 389 16.50 -20.78 -12.79
N GLU A 390 15.54 -19.87 -12.96
CA GLU A 390 15.84 -18.44 -13.01
C GLU A 390 16.38 -17.93 -11.67
N PHE A 391 15.88 -18.43 -10.55
CA PHE A 391 16.37 -18.08 -9.21
C PHE A 391 17.83 -18.54 -9.02
N VAL A 392 18.19 -19.74 -9.51
CA VAL A 392 19.57 -20.24 -9.48
C VAL A 392 20.47 -19.35 -10.34
N LYS A 393 20.06 -19.00 -11.56
CA LYS A 393 20.85 -18.12 -12.45
C LYS A 393 21.09 -16.73 -11.83
N ILE A 394 20.08 -16.16 -11.16
CA ILE A 394 20.21 -14.87 -10.47
C ILE A 394 21.21 -14.98 -9.32
N ASN A 395 21.12 -16.02 -8.50
CA ASN A 395 22.06 -16.27 -7.41
C ASN A 395 23.50 -16.50 -7.92
N ASP A 396 23.65 -17.28 -8.98
CA ASP A 396 24.96 -17.52 -9.57
C ASP A 396 25.60 -16.24 -10.12
N ALA A 397 24.80 -15.41 -10.81
CA ALA A 397 25.24 -14.10 -11.30
C ALA A 397 25.60 -13.15 -10.14
N ALA A 398 24.80 -13.11 -9.07
CA ALA A 398 25.09 -12.32 -7.89
C ALA A 398 26.39 -12.76 -7.20
N ASN A 399 26.60 -14.07 -7.03
CA ASN A 399 27.84 -14.64 -6.47
C ASN A 399 29.03 -14.32 -7.35
N GLN A 400 28.89 -14.36 -8.67
CA GLN A 400 29.97 -14.02 -9.59
C GLN A 400 30.36 -12.55 -9.46
N VAL A 401 29.41 -11.62 -9.44
CA VAL A 401 29.66 -10.19 -9.19
C VAL A 401 30.33 -9.97 -7.83
N PHE A 402 29.87 -10.64 -6.79
CA PHE A 402 30.48 -10.57 -5.47
C PHE A 402 31.94 -11.03 -5.50
N ASN A 403 32.23 -12.18 -6.12
CA ASN A 403 33.58 -12.72 -6.24
C ASN A 403 34.49 -11.82 -7.09
N ASP A 404 33.96 -11.18 -8.13
CA ASP A 404 34.71 -10.24 -8.98
C ASP A 404 35.02 -8.93 -8.24
N LEU A 405 34.16 -8.47 -7.35
CA LEU A 405 34.37 -7.26 -6.57
C LEU A 405 35.22 -7.45 -5.33
N GLN A 406 35.22 -8.64 -4.73
CA GLN A 406 35.99 -8.93 -3.50
C GLN A 406 37.47 -8.56 -3.61
N PRO A 407 38.21 -8.94 -4.66
CA PRO A 407 39.64 -8.59 -4.80
C PRO A 407 39.85 -7.08 -4.93
N VAL A 408 38.90 -6.37 -5.53
CA VAL A 408 38.96 -4.90 -5.67
C VAL A 408 38.78 -4.24 -4.30
N LEU A 409 37.82 -4.69 -3.52
CA LEU A 409 37.58 -4.21 -2.16
C LEU A 409 38.77 -4.50 -1.24
N ASP A 410 39.33 -5.70 -1.32
CA ASP A 410 40.52 -6.10 -0.54
C ASP A 410 41.75 -5.25 -0.90
N SER A 411 41.92 -4.91 -2.17
CA SER A 411 42.99 -4.02 -2.64
C SER A 411 42.79 -2.57 -2.11
N TYR A 412 41.57 -2.05 -2.12
CA TYR A 412 41.26 -0.76 -1.55
C TYR A 412 41.49 -0.73 -0.03
N TRP A 413 41.08 -1.79 0.67
CA TRP A 413 41.27 -1.90 2.11
C TRP A 413 42.75 -1.91 2.50
N THR A 414 43.55 -2.69 1.79
CA THR A 414 45.02 -2.73 1.98
C THR A 414 45.68 -1.38 1.73
N ASN A 415 45.26 -0.64 0.70
CA ASN A 415 45.76 0.72 0.42
C ASN A 415 45.41 1.73 1.53
N ILE A 416 44.17 1.64 2.07
CA ILE A 416 43.74 2.50 3.19
C ILE A 416 44.57 2.19 4.43
N GLU A 417 44.79 0.93 4.76
CA GLU A 417 45.64 0.53 5.91
C GLU A 417 47.07 1.02 5.77
N GLN A 418 47.67 0.92 4.58
CA GLN A 418 49.01 1.44 4.31
C GLN A 418 49.11 2.93 4.45
N THR A 419 48.08 3.68 3.93
CA THR A 419 48.06 5.15 4.02
C THR A 419 47.79 5.64 5.44
N ALA A 420 47.11 4.86 6.27
CA ALA A 420 46.84 5.18 7.66
C ALA A 420 48.02 4.88 8.61
N MET A 421 49.00 4.10 8.17
CA MET A 421 50.24 3.79 8.93
C MET A 421 51.43 4.70 8.56
N GLU A 422 51.37 5.46 7.46
CA GLU A 422 52.25 6.55 7.11
C GLU A 422 51.79 7.90 7.73
#